data_19e7a05ca816f93073c2f0aea8814582
#
_entry.id   19e7a05ca816f93073c2f0aea8814582
#
_cell.length_a   1.000
_cell.length_b   1.000
_cell.length_c   1.000
_cell.angle_alpha   90.00
_cell.angle_beta   90.00
_cell.angle_gamma   90.00
#
_symmetry.space_group_name_H-M   'P 1'
#
loop_
_entity.id
_entity.type
_entity.pdbx_description
1 polymer ?
#
loop_
_entity_poly.entity_id
_entity_poly.type
_entity_poly.pdbx_seq_one_letter_code
_entity_poly.pdbx_strand_id
1 'polypeptide(L)'
;KRLSLVLLPLFILSQNHRFNTVLILRYYALATTSILVLCLVRFAIFYPEVFNKYLNGIDLWEMGYAFSRSINIHAPALNMHVAFVTVINFYFFKEALGQIRKTHVVWRFVFFVLSVVILLYINTRLAIANAFIGIILVSLADVRKLRSKKVLKLLAVGVLGFALLSYGFVKIFPYSIEKFSEVTFAHLDKVGKLDEFDNPEASAYNGLVTRLSIWKSSLEVALEHPIIGVGAADGKQAVIDRFEETNQHFLAKYKFPVHNQFLDFWIKFGILGLLVVAVYIGLFAYVGWSSKQILCVFFFVLFLSANLVDDFLIRFDGIVFSGLWLSIFTKNALDIRSDKLL
;
A
#
# COMPACT_ATOMS: atom_id res chain seq x y z
N LYS A 1 11.57 16.71 -4.90
CA LYS A 1 11.00 15.35 -4.79
C LYS A 1 9.98 15.07 -5.90
N ARG A 2 9.02 15.98 -6.17
CA ARG A 2 7.93 15.78 -7.17
C ARG A 2 8.40 15.72 -8.61
N LEU A 3 9.62 16.16 -8.91
CA LEU A 3 10.20 16.13 -10.26
C LEU A 3 10.25 14.70 -10.83
N SER A 4 10.38 13.68 -9.98
CA SER A 4 10.34 12.28 -10.40
C SER A 4 9.04 11.88 -11.09
N LEU A 5 7.89 12.53 -10.78
CA LEU A 5 6.62 12.27 -11.48
C LEU A 5 6.63 12.72 -12.94
N VAL A 6 7.53 13.61 -13.30
CA VAL A 6 7.70 14.11 -14.68
C VAL A 6 8.87 13.42 -15.36
N LEU A 7 10.01 13.32 -14.67
CA LEU A 7 11.24 12.78 -15.26
C LEU A 7 11.15 11.27 -15.55
N LEU A 8 10.54 10.48 -14.66
CA LEU A 8 10.40 9.04 -14.88
C LEU A 8 9.53 8.72 -16.12
N PRO A 9 8.32 9.30 -16.28
CA PRO A 9 7.54 9.13 -17.49
C PRO A 9 8.29 9.62 -18.73
N LEU A 10 8.88 10.80 -18.71
CA LEU A 10 9.62 11.33 -19.85
C LEU A 10 10.76 10.39 -20.27
N PHE A 11 11.56 9.92 -19.31
CA PHE A 11 12.68 9.02 -19.59
C PHE A 11 12.20 7.66 -20.12
N ILE A 12 11.19 7.04 -19.48
CA ILE A 12 10.73 5.70 -19.84
C ILE A 12 9.94 5.72 -21.16
N LEU A 13 9.05 6.70 -21.34
CA LEU A 13 8.19 6.75 -22.52
C LEU A 13 8.93 7.22 -23.79
N SER A 14 10.02 8.01 -23.63
CA SER A 14 10.87 8.43 -24.77
C SER A 14 11.73 7.31 -25.35
N GLN A 15 11.85 6.16 -24.67
CA GLN A 15 12.64 5.06 -25.17
C GLN A 15 11.99 4.41 -26.41
N ASN A 16 12.73 4.27 -27.50
CA ASN A 16 12.26 3.58 -28.70
C ASN A 16 12.25 2.05 -28.53
N HIS A 17 13.01 1.52 -27.55
CA HIS A 17 13.04 0.10 -27.27
C HIS A 17 11.82 -0.38 -26.51
N ARG A 18 11.35 -1.58 -26.86
CA ARG A 18 10.27 -2.25 -26.12
C ARG A 18 10.78 -2.76 -24.79
N PHE A 19 10.03 -2.52 -23.75
CA PHE A 19 10.33 -3.07 -22.43
C PHE A 19 9.65 -4.42 -22.25
N ASN A 20 10.44 -5.41 -21.83
CA ASN A 20 9.86 -6.65 -21.34
C ASN A 20 9.31 -6.46 -19.92
N THR A 21 8.11 -5.92 -19.83
CA THR A 21 7.45 -5.61 -18.56
C THR A 21 7.31 -6.85 -17.67
N VAL A 22 7.08 -8.03 -18.26
CA VAL A 22 7.01 -9.30 -17.51
C VAL A 22 8.35 -9.62 -16.85
N LEU A 23 9.44 -9.37 -17.53
CA LEU A 23 10.80 -9.58 -17.02
C LEU A 23 11.13 -8.58 -15.91
N ILE A 24 10.76 -7.30 -16.09
CA ILE A 24 10.96 -6.24 -15.08
C ILE A 24 10.19 -6.58 -13.80
N LEU A 25 8.90 -6.92 -13.90
CA LEU A 25 8.08 -7.32 -12.75
C LEU A 25 8.66 -8.53 -12.03
N ARG A 26 9.15 -9.51 -12.79
CA ARG A 26 9.77 -10.72 -12.24
C ARG A 26 11.02 -10.40 -11.43
N TYR A 27 11.95 -9.65 -12.00
CA TYR A 27 13.20 -9.31 -11.31
C TYR A 27 12.95 -8.37 -10.14
N TYR A 28 12.03 -7.41 -10.28
CA TYR A 28 11.63 -6.54 -9.18
C TYR A 28 11.12 -7.37 -7.98
N ALA A 29 10.20 -8.32 -8.21
CA ALA A 29 9.65 -9.13 -7.14
C ALA A 29 10.71 -10.04 -6.50
N LEU A 30 11.54 -10.71 -7.32
CA LEU A 30 12.61 -11.58 -6.81
C LEU A 30 13.65 -10.78 -6.02
N ALA A 31 14.16 -9.68 -6.57
CA ALA A 31 15.16 -8.85 -5.93
C ALA A 31 14.64 -8.25 -4.62
N THR A 32 13.44 -7.66 -4.64
CA THR A 32 12.85 -7.06 -3.43
C THR A 32 12.62 -8.10 -2.35
N THR A 33 12.07 -9.28 -2.68
CA THR A 33 11.87 -10.34 -1.70
C THR A 33 13.21 -10.80 -1.12
N SER A 34 14.22 -11.04 -1.96
CA SER A 34 15.55 -11.49 -1.50
C SER A 34 16.23 -10.45 -0.61
N ILE A 35 16.21 -9.17 -0.99
CA ILE A 35 16.78 -8.09 -0.19
C ILE A 35 16.07 -7.99 1.17
N LEU A 36 14.75 -8.08 1.20
CA LEU A 36 14.01 -7.98 2.46
C LEU A 36 14.24 -9.19 3.38
N VAL A 37 14.40 -10.40 2.82
CA VAL A 37 14.83 -11.57 3.61
C VAL A 37 16.22 -11.33 4.22
N LEU A 38 17.18 -10.84 3.44
CA LEU A 38 18.51 -10.49 3.95
C LEU A 38 18.44 -9.40 5.02
N CYS A 39 17.60 -8.37 4.83
CA CYS A 39 17.38 -7.32 5.83
C CYS A 39 16.77 -7.88 7.12
N LEU A 40 15.83 -8.84 7.02
CA LEU A 40 15.23 -9.49 8.19
C LEU A 40 16.24 -10.34 8.96
N VAL A 41 17.07 -11.11 8.25
CA VAL A 41 18.18 -11.87 8.84
C VAL A 41 19.17 -10.92 9.51
N ARG A 42 19.57 -9.83 8.82
CA ARG A 42 20.40 -8.78 9.41
C ARG A 42 19.77 -8.21 10.68
N PHE A 43 18.47 -7.91 10.67
CA PHE A 43 17.76 -7.38 11.82
C PHE A 43 17.81 -8.36 13.01
N ALA A 44 17.59 -9.65 12.78
CA ALA A 44 17.67 -10.66 13.81
C ALA A 44 19.10 -10.80 14.40
N ILE A 45 20.14 -10.65 13.58
CA ILE A 45 21.55 -10.77 14.02
C ILE A 45 22.02 -9.52 14.78
N PHE A 46 21.71 -8.32 14.28
CA PHE A 46 22.24 -7.07 14.85
C PHE A 46 21.35 -6.46 15.94
N TYR A 47 20.08 -6.89 16.03
CA TYR A 47 19.11 -6.43 17.04
C TYR A 47 18.44 -7.63 17.74
N PRO A 48 19.24 -8.59 18.28
CA PRO A 48 18.70 -9.85 18.81
C PRO A 48 17.72 -9.64 19.98
N GLU A 49 18.00 -8.66 20.85
CA GLU A 49 17.11 -8.36 21.98
C GLU A 49 15.75 -7.89 21.52
N VAL A 50 15.71 -6.98 20.52
CA VAL A 50 14.47 -6.46 19.94
C VAL A 50 13.74 -7.56 19.20
N PHE A 51 14.45 -8.39 18.45
CA PHE A 51 13.85 -9.50 17.71
C PHE A 51 13.25 -10.55 18.66
N ASN A 52 14.00 -10.94 19.70
CA ASN A 52 13.56 -11.90 20.71
C ASN A 52 12.38 -11.38 21.55
N LYS A 53 12.35 -10.07 21.84
CA LYS A 53 11.21 -9.41 22.48
C LYS A 53 9.91 -9.73 21.74
N TYR A 54 9.90 -9.62 20.42
CA TYR A 54 8.72 -9.90 19.60
C TYR A 54 8.40 -11.39 19.50
N LEU A 55 9.40 -12.27 19.46
CA LEU A 55 9.20 -13.71 19.51
C LEU A 55 8.52 -14.15 20.83
N ASN A 56 8.80 -13.43 21.93
CA ASN A 56 8.18 -13.65 23.24
C ASN A 56 6.83 -12.93 23.41
N GLY A 57 6.28 -12.34 22.35
CA GLY A 57 4.98 -11.70 22.37
C GLY A 57 4.94 -10.32 23.03
N ILE A 58 6.11 -9.72 23.34
CA ILE A 58 6.21 -8.42 24.00
C ILE A 58 6.20 -7.30 22.97
N ASP A 59 5.40 -6.24 23.21
CA ASP A 59 5.29 -5.03 22.35
C ASP A 59 5.11 -5.32 20.86
N LEU A 60 4.32 -6.30 20.50
CA LEU A 60 4.09 -6.74 19.11
C LEU A 60 3.61 -5.63 18.18
N TRP A 61 3.06 -4.55 18.74
CA TRP A 61 2.64 -3.37 17.98
C TRP A 61 3.80 -2.63 17.30
N GLU A 62 5.02 -2.73 17.87
CA GLU A 62 6.23 -2.12 17.31
C GLU A 62 6.93 -2.99 16.25
N MET A 63 6.66 -4.28 16.19
CA MET A 63 7.43 -5.28 15.44
C MET A 63 7.79 -4.83 14.01
N GLY A 64 6.80 -4.51 13.21
CA GLY A 64 7.01 -4.06 11.83
C GLY A 64 7.66 -2.69 11.72
N TYR A 65 7.37 -1.79 12.67
CA TYR A 65 7.98 -0.45 12.73
C TYR A 65 9.46 -0.52 13.11
N ALA A 66 9.86 -1.37 14.06
CA ALA A 66 11.25 -1.54 14.45
C ALA A 66 12.09 -2.09 13.29
N PHE A 67 11.61 -3.13 12.61
CA PHE A 67 12.25 -3.64 11.40
C PHE A 67 12.39 -2.57 10.32
N SER A 68 11.32 -1.88 9.98
CA SER A 68 11.32 -0.86 8.93
C SER A 68 12.24 0.32 9.26
N ARG A 69 12.31 0.74 10.54
CA ARG A 69 13.26 1.76 11.02
C ARG A 69 14.70 1.31 10.87
N SER A 70 15.00 0.01 11.07
CA SER A 70 16.37 -0.53 10.94
C SER A 70 16.94 -0.41 9.51
N ILE A 71 16.07 -0.24 8.52
CA ILE A 71 16.41 -0.01 7.10
C ILE A 71 16.02 1.40 6.62
N ASN A 72 15.68 2.28 7.55
CA ASN A 72 15.32 3.68 7.31
C ASN A 72 14.14 3.88 6.34
N ILE A 73 13.14 3.00 6.38
CA ILE A 73 11.92 3.10 5.57
C ILE A 73 10.71 3.16 6.50
N HIS A 74 9.70 3.95 6.12
CA HIS A 74 8.44 4.01 6.86
C HIS A 74 7.63 2.73 6.69
N ALA A 75 7.18 2.09 7.78
CA ALA A 75 6.54 0.77 7.75
C ALA A 75 5.33 0.66 6.80
N PRO A 76 4.34 1.58 6.80
CA PRO A 76 3.25 1.56 5.84
C PRO A 76 3.72 1.63 4.39
N ALA A 77 4.68 2.51 4.07
CA ALA A 77 5.23 2.63 2.72
C ALA A 77 5.93 1.34 2.28
N LEU A 78 6.81 0.80 3.12
CA LEU A 78 7.47 -0.48 2.86
C LEU A 78 6.46 -1.60 2.61
N ASN A 79 5.44 -1.71 3.47
CA ASN A 79 4.49 -2.80 3.37
C ASN A 79 3.56 -2.70 2.14
N MET A 80 3.34 -1.50 1.60
CA MET A 80 2.67 -1.34 0.31
C MET A 80 3.51 -1.90 -0.85
N HIS A 81 4.84 -1.67 -0.84
CA HIS A 81 5.74 -2.33 -1.79
C HIS A 81 5.70 -3.85 -1.65
N VAL A 82 5.71 -4.35 -0.40
CA VAL A 82 5.64 -5.80 -0.12
C VAL A 82 4.32 -6.40 -0.58
N ALA A 83 3.20 -5.70 -0.39
CA ALA A 83 1.90 -6.13 -0.90
C ALA A 83 1.90 -6.28 -2.43
N PHE A 84 2.49 -5.29 -3.13
CA PHE A 84 2.63 -5.36 -4.59
C PHE A 84 3.52 -6.54 -5.02
N VAL A 85 4.66 -6.71 -4.37
CA VAL A 85 5.59 -7.83 -4.61
C VAL A 85 4.93 -9.18 -4.34
N THR A 86 4.14 -9.29 -3.27
CA THR A 86 3.41 -10.52 -2.92
C THR A 86 2.44 -10.92 -4.02
N VAL A 87 1.69 -9.96 -4.56
CA VAL A 87 0.75 -10.23 -5.66
C VAL A 87 1.48 -10.55 -6.97
N ILE A 88 2.62 -9.91 -7.25
CA ILE A 88 3.47 -10.27 -8.40
C ILE A 88 4.02 -11.69 -8.25
N ASN A 89 4.51 -12.05 -7.07
CA ASN A 89 5.00 -13.41 -6.82
C ASN A 89 3.89 -14.46 -6.97
N PHE A 90 2.68 -14.13 -6.49
CA PHE A 90 1.50 -14.98 -6.69
C PHE A 90 1.13 -15.10 -8.17
N TYR A 91 1.15 -14.00 -8.93
CA TYR A 91 0.91 -14.01 -10.37
C TYR A 91 1.87 -14.96 -11.09
N PHE A 92 3.18 -14.86 -10.82
CA PHE A 92 4.15 -15.77 -11.43
C PHE A 92 4.09 -17.19 -10.91
N PHE A 93 3.70 -17.42 -9.66
CA PHE A 93 3.42 -18.76 -9.16
C PHE A 93 2.26 -19.40 -9.93
N LYS A 94 1.15 -18.67 -10.09
CA LYS A 94 0.00 -19.11 -10.86
C LYS A 94 0.36 -19.46 -12.32
N GLU A 95 1.13 -18.58 -12.98
CA GLU A 95 1.62 -18.84 -14.34
C GLU A 95 2.50 -20.09 -14.43
N ALA A 96 3.34 -20.33 -13.41
CA ALA A 96 4.21 -21.51 -13.37
C ALA A 96 3.43 -22.84 -13.23
N LEU A 97 2.26 -22.80 -12.60
CA LEU A 97 1.43 -24.00 -12.41
C LEU A 97 0.89 -24.58 -13.73
N GLY A 98 0.85 -23.76 -14.80
CA GLY A 98 0.56 -24.19 -16.16
C GLY A 98 1.76 -24.79 -16.92
N GLN A 99 2.97 -24.76 -16.34
CA GLN A 99 4.21 -25.20 -17.00
C GLN A 99 4.62 -26.61 -16.61
N ILE A 100 5.32 -27.30 -17.51
CA ILE A 100 5.72 -28.72 -17.34
C ILE A 100 6.85 -28.89 -16.30
N ARG A 101 7.67 -27.86 -16.07
CA ARG A 101 8.85 -27.94 -15.19
C ARG A 101 8.47 -27.70 -13.72
N LYS A 102 8.38 -28.75 -12.93
CA LYS A 102 8.05 -28.71 -11.49
C LYS A 102 9.00 -27.84 -10.64
N THR A 103 10.28 -27.79 -10.98
CA THR A 103 11.27 -26.98 -10.25
C THR A 103 10.93 -25.49 -10.27
N HIS A 104 10.44 -24.97 -11.39
CA HIS A 104 10.01 -23.56 -11.48
C HIS A 104 8.82 -23.27 -10.59
N VAL A 105 7.89 -24.23 -10.43
CA VAL A 105 6.72 -24.08 -9.55
C VAL A 105 7.15 -23.94 -8.10
N VAL A 106 8.07 -24.82 -7.64
CA VAL A 106 8.56 -24.80 -6.25
C VAL A 106 9.22 -23.45 -5.91
N TRP A 107 10.15 -22.99 -6.75
CA TRP A 107 10.82 -21.70 -6.49
C TRP A 107 9.84 -20.53 -6.47
N ARG A 108 8.87 -20.49 -7.38
CA ARG A 108 7.84 -19.45 -7.39
C ARG A 108 6.97 -19.50 -6.14
N PHE A 109 6.62 -20.68 -5.68
CA PHE A 109 5.89 -20.88 -4.43
C PHE A 109 6.71 -20.36 -3.23
N VAL A 110 8.00 -20.71 -3.15
CA VAL A 110 8.89 -20.24 -2.08
C VAL A 110 8.92 -18.72 -2.02
N PHE A 111 9.13 -18.02 -3.15
CA PHE A 111 9.14 -16.57 -3.17
C PHE A 111 7.80 -15.95 -2.80
N PHE A 112 6.69 -16.57 -3.20
CA PHE A 112 5.36 -16.15 -2.76
C PHE A 112 5.23 -16.28 -1.25
N VAL A 113 5.57 -17.42 -0.66
CA VAL A 113 5.52 -17.66 0.79
C VAL A 113 6.40 -16.68 1.54
N LEU A 114 7.65 -16.48 1.11
CA LEU A 114 8.57 -15.52 1.74
C LEU A 114 8.00 -14.09 1.72
N SER A 115 7.41 -13.66 0.60
CA SER A 115 6.80 -12.34 0.53
C SER A 115 5.57 -12.19 1.42
N VAL A 116 4.76 -13.25 1.58
CA VAL A 116 3.63 -13.28 2.54
C VAL A 116 4.13 -13.19 3.98
N VAL A 117 5.18 -13.94 4.33
CA VAL A 117 5.76 -13.88 5.68
C VAL A 117 6.25 -12.48 6.01
N ILE A 118 6.97 -11.82 5.08
CA ILE A 118 7.45 -10.43 5.26
C ILE A 118 6.26 -9.47 5.39
N LEU A 119 5.23 -9.61 4.55
CA LEU A 119 4.01 -8.80 4.59
C LEU A 119 3.35 -8.86 5.97
N LEU A 120 3.17 -10.07 6.49
CA LEU A 120 2.57 -10.32 7.80
C LEU A 120 3.48 -9.84 8.94
N TYR A 121 4.81 -9.99 8.81
CA TYR A 121 5.77 -9.51 9.79
C TYR A 121 5.73 -7.99 9.95
N ILE A 122 5.67 -7.23 8.85
CA ILE A 122 5.53 -5.76 8.90
C ILE A 122 4.16 -5.34 9.43
N ASN A 123 3.13 -6.16 9.23
CA ASN A 123 1.81 -6.09 9.85
C ASN A 123 1.10 -4.73 9.72
N THR A 124 1.00 -4.19 8.50
CA THR A 124 0.12 -3.04 8.25
C THR A 124 -1.20 -3.50 7.63
N ARG A 125 -2.31 -3.12 8.27
CA ARG A 125 -3.67 -3.59 7.93
C ARG A 125 -4.00 -3.42 6.45
N LEU A 126 -3.76 -2.22 5.94
CA LEU A 126 -4.09 -1.86 4.56
C LEU A 126 -3.31 -2.71 3.55
N ALA A 127 -2.01 -2.95 3.78
CA ALA A 127 -1.19 -3.73 2.87
C ALA A 127 -1.61 -5.20 2.82
N ILE A 128 -1.97 -5.78 3.99
CA ILE A 128 -2.49 -7.15 4.07
C ILE A 128 -3.82 -7.27 3.33
N ALA A 129 -4.74 -6.32 3.55
CA ALA A 129 -6.03 -6.30 2.85
C ALA A 129 -5.84 -6.14 1.32
N ASN A 130 -4.95 -5.25 0.89
CA ASN A 130 -4.64 -5.07 -0.52
C ASN A 130 -4.01 -6.32 -1.15
N ALA A 131 -3.08 -6.99 -0.46
CA ALA A 131 -2.50 -8.24 -0.97
C ALA A 131 -3.57 -9.31 -1.16
N PHE A 132 -4.50 -9.45 -0.21
CA PHE A 132 -5.64 -10.36 -0.33
C PHE A 132 -6.54 -10.02 -1.52
N ILE A 133 -6.92 -8.75 -1.68
CA ILE A 133 -7.69 -8.27 -2.84
C ILE A 133 -6.92 -8.55 -4.14
N GLY A 134 -5.62 -8.28 -4.18
CA GLY A 134 -4.78 -8.52 -5.35
C GLY A 134 -4.69 -10.00 -5.73
N ILE A 135 -4.58 -10.89 -4.75
CA ILE A 135 -4.62 -12.34 -4.98
C ILE A 135 -5.96 -12.75 -5.59
N ILE A 136 -7.08 -12.22 -5.09
CA ILE A 136 -8.41 -12.46 -5.67
C ILE A 136 -8.48 -11.93 -7.11
N LEU A 137 -8.06 -10.68 -7.35
CA LEU A 137 -8.10 -10.07 -8.68
C LEU A 137 -7.27 -10.86 -9.70
N VAL A 138 -6.04 -11.21 -9.36
CA VAL A 138 -5.17 -12.03 -10.21
C VAL A 138 -5.77 -13.41 -10.45
N SER A 139 -6.44 -13.93 -9.46
CA SER A 139 -7.12 -15.21 -9.54
C SER A 139 -8.29 -15.18 -10.51
N LEU A 140 -9.10 -14.14 -10.44
CA LEU A 140 -10.30 -13.97 -11.26
C LEU A 140 -9.99 -13.50 -12.69
N ALA A 141 -8.80 -12.93 -12.95
CA ALA A 141 -8.44 -12.40 -14.28
C ALA A 141 -8.57 -13.43 -15.42
N ASP A 142 -8.41 -14.71 -15.12
CA ASP A 142 -8.51 -15.80 -16.08
C ASP A 142 -9.81 -16.61 -15.98
N VAL A 143 -10.84 -16.10 -15.29
CA VAL A 143 -12.10 -16.83 -15.06
C VAL A 143 -12.72 -17.34 -16.36
N ARG A 144 -12.55 -16.64 -17.49
CA ARG A 144 -13.00 -17.12 -18.81
C ARG A 144 -12.26 -18.38 -19.29
N LYS A 145 -11.03 -18.62 -18.80
CA LYS A 145 -10.27 -19.87 -18.97
C LYS A 145 -10.59 -20.88 -17.86
N LEU A 146 -11.30 -20.47 -16.81
CA LEU A 146 -11.61 -21.21 -15.57
C LEU A 146 -12.63 -22.36 -15.72
N ARG A 147 -13.08 -22.69 -16.92
CA ARG A 147 -13.82 -23.95 -17.13
C ARG A 147 -13.01 -25.21 -16.76
N SER A 148 -11.72 -25.08 -16.48
CA SER A 148 -10.87 -26.16 -16.01
C SER A 148 -10.91 -26.30 -14.49
N LYS A 149 -11.33 -27.45 -13.97
CA LYS A 149 -11.28 -27.83 -12.55
C LYS A 149 -9.89 -27.62 -11.92
N LYS A 150 -8.81 -27.63 -12.74
CA LYS A 150 -7.43 -27.35 -12.31
C LYS A 150 -7.25 -25.91 -11.83
N VAL A 151 -7.79 -24.92 -12.53
CA VAL A 151 -7.62 -23.49 -12.16
C VAL A 151 -8.41 -23.19 -10.88
N LEU A 152 -9.61 -23.76 -10.72
CA LEU A 152 -10.38 -23.58 -9.48
C LEU A 152 -9.66 -24.19 -8.27
N LYS A 153 -9.02 -25.37 -8.44
CA LYS A 153 -8.16 -25.97 -7.40
C LYS A 153 -6.97 -25.06 -7.05
N LEU A 154 -6.35 -24.42 -8.03
CA LEU A 154 -5.20 -23.54 -7.83
C LEU A 154 -5.58 -22.24 -7.12
N LEU A 155 -6.75 -21.71 -7.43
CA LEU A 155 -7.36 -20.59 -6.71
C LEU A 155 -7.56 -20.94 -5.24
N ALA A 156 -8.19 -22.09 -5.00
CA ALA A 156 -8.40 -22.59 -3.65
C ALA A 156 -7.07 -22.74 -2.90
N VAL A 157 -6.02 -23.28 -3.55
CA VAL A 157 -4.68 -23.42 -2.95
C VAL A 157 -4.04 -22.08 -2.63
N GLY A 158 -4.12 -21.09 -3.53
CA GLY A 158 -3.56 -19.76 -3.29
C GLY A 158 -4.25 -19.01 -2.15
N VAL A 159 -5.58 -18.96 -2.19
CA VAL A 159 -6.40 -18.33 -1.14
C VAL A 159 -6.28 -19.08 0.18
N LEU A 160 -6.38 -20.42 0.14
CA LEU A 160 -6.23 -21.27 1.33
C LEU A 160 -4.81 -21.17 1.91
N GLY A 161 -3.78 -21.15 1.06
CA GLY A 161 -2.38 -20.98 1.48
C GLY A 161 -2.16 -19.63 2.18
N PHE A 162 -2.70 -18.55 1.61
CA PHE A 162 -2.66 -17.23 2.26
C PHE A 162 -3.41 -17.22 3.59
N ALA A 163 -4.62 -17.81 3.62
CA ALA A 163 -5.42 -17.90 4.82
C ALA A 163 -4.74 -18.74 5.92
N LEU A 164 -4.15 -19.88 5.57
CA LEU A 164 -3.43 -20.73 6.51
C LEU A 164 -2.17 -20.07 7.07
N LEU A 165 -1.39 -19.38 6.21
CA LEU A 165 -0.23 -18.61 6.65
C LEU A 165 -0.64 -17.45 7.57
N SER A 166 -1.73 -16.74 7.23
CA SER A 166 -2.28 -15.68 8.08
C SER A 166 -2.79 -16.24 9.41
N TYR A 167 -3.49 -17.38 9.39
CA TYR A 167 -3.96 -18.05 10.61
C TYR A 167 -2.78 -18.51 11.49
N GLY A 168 -1.75 -19.15 10.91
CA GLY A 168 -0.54 -19.52 11.61
C GLY A 168 0.18 -18.33 12.24
N PHE A 169 0.30 -17.22 11.48
CA PHE A 169 0.88 -15.99 11.97
C PHE A 169 0.10 -15.40 13.16
N VAL A 170 -1.22 -15.40 13.06
CA VAL A 170 -2.09 -14.92 14.15
C VAL A 170 -1.97 -15.78 15.41
N LYS A 171 -1.82 -17.10 15.27
CA LYS A 171 -1.59 -17.99 16.42
C LYS A 171 -0.27 -17.73 17.13
N ILE A 172 0.77 -17.36 16.37
CA ILE A 172 2.08 -16.98 16.93
C ILE A 172 2.06 -15.55 17.47
N PHE A 173 1.32 -14.65 16.82
CA PHE A 173 1.23 -13.23 17.14
C PHE A 173 -0.23 -12.79 17.31
N PRO A 174 -0.91 -13.10 18.44
CA PRO A 174 -2.35 -12.82 18.66
C PRO A 174 -2.70 -11.33 18.50
N TYR A 175 -1.80 -10.44 18.89
CA TYR A 175 -1.96 -8.99 18.75
C TYR A 175 -2.32 -8.56 17.31
N SER A 176 -1.95 -9.36 16.31
CA SER A 176 -2.29 -9.07 14.92
C SER A 176 -3.80 -8.98 14.68
N ILE A 177 -4.61 -9.77 15.40
CA ILE A 177 -6.09 -9.72 15.35
C ILE A 177 -6.65 -8.64 16.29
N GLU A 178 -6.19 -8.53 17.51
CA GLU A 178 -6.64 -7.50 18.48
C GLU A 178 -6.57 -6.12 17.84
N LYS A 179 -5.50 -5.86 17.11
CA LYS A 179 -5.33 -4.63 16.34
C LYS A 179 -6.46 -4.39 15.31
N PHE A 180 -7.07 -5.43 14.76
CA PHE A 180 -8.15 -5.31 13.78
C PHE A 180 -9.53 -5.19 14.44
N SER A 181 -9.80 -5.95 15.51
CA SER A 181 -11.12 -6.04 16.15
C SER A 181 -11.37 -4.96 17.19
N GLU A 182 -10.44 -4.78 18.11
CA GLU A 182 -10.67 -3.95 19.30
C GLU A 182 -10.22 -2.49 19.13
N VAL A 183 -9.13 -2.28 18.35
CA VAL A 183 -8.54 -0.93 18.23
C VAL A 183 -9.09 -0.16 17.04
N THR A 184 -9.50 -0.84 15.95
CA THR A 184 -9.85 -0.14 14.70
C THR A 184 -11.16 0.62 14.81
N PHE A 185 -12.20 0.02 15.38
CA PHE A 185 -13.55 0.58 15.43
C PHE A 185 -13.94 1.06 16.83
N ALA A 186 -12.98 1.09 17.76
CA ALA A 186 -13.22 1.63 19.09
C ALA A 186 -13.49 3.14 19.04
N HIS A 187 -14.37 3.58 19.91
CA HIS A 187 -14.60 5.00 20.23
C HIS A 187 -15.02 5.88 19.04
N LEU A 188 -15.77 5.35 18.07
CA LEU A 188 -16.25 6.14 16.91
C LEU A 188 -17.21 7.26 17.32
N ASP A 189 -17.86 7.15 18.48
CA ASP A 189 -18.66 8.18 19.14
C ASP A 189 -17.85 9.42 19.56
N LYS A 190 -16.53 9.28 19.69
CA LYS A 190 -15.58 10.34 20.07
C LYS A 190 -14.96 11.05 18.87
N VAL A 191 -15.45 10.88 17.65
CA VAL A 191 -14.95 11.59 16.46
C VAL A 191 -15.14 13.10 16.64
N GLY A 192 -14.01 13.85 16.57
CA GLY A 192 -13.96 15.29 16.81
C GLY A 192 -13.98 15.70 18.29
N LYS A 193 -13.84 14.73 19.20
CA LYS A 193 -13.89 14.93 20.66
C LYS A 193 -12.80 14.13 21.36
N LEU A 194 -11.61 14.07 20.76
CA LEU A 194 -10.53 13.21 21.29
C LEU A 194 -9.99 13.70 22.64
N ASP A 195 -10.13 14.98 22.94
CA ASP A 195 -9.73 15.58 24.21
C ASP A 195 -10.67 15.20 25.39
N GLU A 196 -11.82 14.54 25.11
CA GLU A 196 -12.66 13.94 26.15
C GLU A 196 -12.13 12.59 26.68
N PHE A 197 -11.04 12.05 26.16
CA PHE A 197 -10.37 10.90 26.74
C PHE A 197 -9.49 11.32 27.92
N ASP A 198 -9.47 10.54 28.98
CA ASP A 198 -8.55 10.74 30.12
C ASP A 198 -7.08 10.71 29.66
N ASN A 199 -6.76 9.84 28.70
CA ASN A 199 -5.45 9.76 28.06
C ASN A 199 -5.59 9.54 26.55
N PRO A 200 -5.72 10.62 25.76
CA PRO A 200 -5.86 10.53 24.30
C PRO A 200 -4.68 9.83 23.62
N GLU A 201 -3.48 9.98 24.19
CA GLU A 201 -2.24 9.40 23.66
C GLU A 201 -2.26 7.87 23.69
N ALA A 202 -2.77 7.29 24.77
CA ALA A 202 -2.89 5.85 24.89
C ALA A 202 -4.10 5.29 24.12
N SER A 203 -5.24 6.00 24.16
CA SER A 203 -6.52 5.49 23.66
C SER A 203 -6.78 5.76 22.18
N ALA A 204 -6.27 6.87 21.63
CA ALA A 204 -6.67 7.35 20.32
C ALA A 204 -5.54 7.45 19.29
N TYR A 205 -4.25 7.52 19.69
CA TYR A 205 -3.13 7.96 18.84
C TYR A 205 -3.05 7.31 17.45
N ASN A 206 -3.34 6.02 17.33
CA ASN A 206 -3.28 5.25 16.08
C ASN A 206 -4.63 4.70 15.63
N GLY A 207 -5.73 5.17 16.22
CA GLY A 207 -7.09 4.72 15.97
C GLY A 207 -7.68 5.24 14.64
N LEU A 208 -8.74 4.60 14.18
CA LEU A 208 -9.58 5.13 13.11
C LEU A 208 -10.29 6.42 13.57
N VAL A 209 -10.67 6.50 14.84
CA VAL A 209 -11.30 7.68 15.44
C VAL A 209 -10.45 8.94 15.26
N THR A 210 -9.14 8.83 15.42
CA THR A 210 -8.20 9.96 15.20
C THR A 210 -8.19 10.38 13.74
N ARG A 211 -8.11 9.44 12.80
CA ARG A 211 -8.17 9.75 11.36
C ARG A 211 -9.49 10.40 10.97
N LEU A 212 -10.61 9.91 11.46
CA LEU A 212 -11.92 10.48 11.19
C LEU A 212 -12.04 11.89 11.77
N SER A 213 -11.48 12.16 12.97
CA SER A 213 -11.42 13.49 13.56
C SER A 213 -10.60 14.45 12.72
N ILE A 214 -9.40 14.01 12.26
CA ILE A 214 -8.57 14.78 11.35
C ILE A 214 -9.31 15.07 10.03
N TRP A 215 -9.97 14.08 9.44
CA TRP A 215 -10.69 14.24 8.17
C TRP A 215 -11.89 15.16 8.30
N LYS A 216 -12.60 15.13 9.45
CA LYS A 216 -13.69 16.06 9.75
C LYS A 216 -13.19 17.50 9.68
N SER A 217 -12.18 17.85 10.48
CA SER A 217 -11.64 19.21 10.49
C SER A 217 -10.98 19.61 9.14
N SER A 218 -10.31 18.66 8.49
CA SER A 218 -9.73 18.87 7.16
C SER A 218 -10.79 19.14 6.09
N LEU A 219 -11.94 18.47 6.16
CA LEU A 219 -13.06 18.71 5.26
C LEU A 219 -13.69 20.08 5.50
N GLU A 220 -13.82 20.52 6.74
CA GLU A 220 -14.30 21.86 7.09
C GLU A 220 -13.42 22.92 6.44
N VAL A 221 -12.09 22.84 6.58
CA VAL A 221 -11.14 23.77 5.93
C VAL A 221 -11.26 23.73 4.39
N ALA A 222 -11.41 22.55 3.81
CA ALA A 222 -11.57 22.41 2.35
C ALA A 222 -12.87 23.05 1.85
N LEU A 223 -13.96 22.95 2.62
CA LEU A 223 -15.26 23.53 2.26
C LEU A 223 -15.31 25.05 2.43
N GLU A 224 -14.48 25.64 3.28
CA GLU A 224 -14.33 27.10 3.39
C GLU A 224 -13.58 27.69 2.18
N HIS A 225 -12.68 26.93 1.57
CA HIS A 225 -11.88 27.35 0.42
C HIS A 225 -11.97 26.39 -0.77
N PRO A 226 -13.20 26.08 -1.29
CA PRO A 226 -13.43 24.90 -2.13
C PRO A 226 -12.81 25.01 -3.53
N ILE A 227 -12.65 26.22 -4.08
CA ILE A 227 -12.26 26.44 -5.49
C ILE A 227 -10.74 26.55 -5.64
N ILE A 228 -10.09 27.39 -4.85
CA ILE A 228 -8.66 27.73 -5.00
C ILE A 228 -7.83 27.04 -3.91
N GLY A 229 -8.45 26.71 -2.76
CA GLY A 229 -7.75 26.24 -1.56
C GLY A 229 -7.04 27.37 -0.81
N VAL A 230 -6.31 27.01 0.24
CA VAL A 230 -5.57 27.97 1.09
C VAL A 230 -4.11 28.17 0.68
N GLY A 231 -3.64 27.45 -0.33
CA GLY A 231 -2.25 27.49 -0.78
C GLY A 231 -1.40 26.29 -0.28
N ALA A 232 -0.38 25.97 -1.05
CA ALA A 232 0.49 24.82 -0.78
C ALA A 232 1.32 24.96 0.51
N ALA A 233 1.71 26.18 0.86
CA ALA A 233 2.49 26.49 2.06
C ALA A 233 1.62 26.46 3.31
N ASP A 234 0.40 26.98 3.21
CA ASP A 234 -0.47 27.26 4.35
C ASP A 234 -1.41 26.09 4.71
N GLY A 235 -1.61 25.15 3.78
CA GLY A 235 -2.56 24.03 3.95
C GLY A 235 -2.39 23.23 5.22
N LYS A 236 -1.15 22.99 5.65
CA LYS A 236 -0.90 22.27 6.91
C LYS A 236 -1.26 23.14 8.12
N GLN A 237 -0.90 24.42 8.09
CA GLN A 237 -1.16 25.32 9.20
C GLN A 237 -2.67 25.57 9.34
N ALA A 238 -3.40 25.77 8.25
CA ALA A 238 -4.85 25.95 8.29
C ALA A 238 -5.60 24.78 8.98
N VAL A 239 -5.13 23.54 8.78
CA VAL A 239 -5.70 22.38 9.49
C VAL A 239 -5.36 22.41 10.98
N ILE A 240 -4.13 22.80 11.35
CA ILE A 240 -3.72 22.94 12.76
C ILE A 240 -4.54 24.02 13.45
N ASP A 241 -4.71 25.18 12.81
CA ASP A 241 -5.50 26.29 13.33
C ASP A 241 -6.97 25.85 13.54
N ARG A 242 -7.53 25.06 12.60
CA ARG A 242 -8.87 24.45 12.76
C ARG A 242 -8.95 23.51 13.95
N PHE A 243 -7.89 22.72 14.24
CA PHE A 243 -7.88 21.89 15.45
C PHE A 243 -7.95 22.75 16.70
N GLU A 244 -7.24 23.87 16.75
CA GLU A 244 -7.26 24.80 17.91
C GLU A 244 -8.62 25.50 18.03
N GLU A 245 -9.19 26.00 16.94
CA GLU A 245 -10.52 26.63 16.91
C GLU A 245 -11.65 25.71 17.38
N THR A 246 -11.52 24.42 17.09
CA THR A 246 -12.52 23.40 17.47
C THR A 246 -12.19 22.68 18.77
N ASN A 247 -11.25 23.20 19.58
CA ASN A 247 -10.80 22.64 20.86
C ASN A 247 -10.29 21.21 20.76
N GLN A 248 -9.68 20.84 19.63
CA GLN A 248 -9.04 19.54 19.44
C GLN A 248 -7.53 19.63 19.73
N HIS A 249 -7.19 19.97 20.99
CA HIS A 249 -5.83 20.28 21.44
C HIS A 249 -4.87 19.09 21.28
N PHE A 250 -5.35 17.87 21.43
CA PHE A 250 -4.57 16.65 21.16
C PHE A 250 -4.05 16.62 19.71
N LEU A 251 -4.92 16.90 18.72
CA LEU A 251 -4.54 16.93 17.32
C LEU A 251 -3.59 18.09 17.00
N ALA A 252 -3.84 19.27 17.54
CA ALA A 252 -3.00 20.45 17.39
C ALA A 252 -1.62 20.23 17.99
N LYS A 253 -1.52 19.67 19.21
CA LYS A 253 -0.28 19.36 19.91
C LYS A 253 0.67 18.50 19.06
N TYR A 254 0.14 17.45 18.43
CA TYR A 254 0.94 16.52 17.60
C TYR A 254 1.07 16.96 16.14
N LYS A 255 0.38 18.04 15.74
CA LYS A 255 0.41 18.60 14.36
C LYS A 255 0.18 17.51 13.32
N PHE A 256 -0.86 16.70 13.55
CA PHE A 256 -1.17 15.56 12.68
C PHE A 256 -1.35 16.03 11.22
N PRO A 257 -0.75 15.30 10.26
CA PRO A 257 -1.04 15.53 8.84
C PRO A 257 -2.44 15.04 8.49
N VAL A 258 -2.95 15.46 7.32
CA VAL A 258 -4.31 15.11 6.88
C VAL A 258 -4.55 13.62 6.74
N HIS A 259 -3.51 12.83 6.43
CA HIS A 259 -3.61 11.38 6.18
C HIS A 259 -4.69 11.02 5.14
N ASN A 260 -4.89 11.86 4.15
CA ASN A 260 -5.73 11.61 2.99
C ASN A 260 -5.27 12.54 1.86
N GLN A 261 -4.74 11.96 0.81
CA GLN A 261 -4.14 12.73 -0.29
C GLN A 261 -5.16 13.60 -1.02
N PHE A 262 -6.40 13.14 -1.14
CA PHE A 262 -7.46 13.90 -1.81
C PHE A 262 -7.83 15.16 -1.02
N LEU A 263 -8.03 15.01 0.30
CA LEU A 263 -8.30 16.15 1.19
C LEU A 263 -7.09 17.08 1.28
N ASP A 264 -5.86 16.57 1.39
CA ASP A 264 -4.65 17.40 1.47
C ASP A 264 -4.50 18.28 0.23
N PHE A 265 -4.77 17.74 -0.97
CA PHE A 265 -4.70 18.52 -2.20
C PHE A 265 -5.90 19.44 -2.38
N TRP A 266 -7.08 19.06 -1.90
CA TRP A 266 -8.25 19.93 -1.91
C TRP A 266 -8.03 21.15 -1.03
N ILE A 267 -7.55 20.98 0.19
CA ILE A 267 -7.20 22.08 1.09
C ILE A 267 -6.18 23.03 0.42
N LYS A 268 -5.14 22.48 -0.19
CA LYS A 268 -4.02 23.28 -0.75
C LYS A 268 -4.34 23.98 -2.07
N PHE A 269 -5.08 23.32 -2.95
CA PHE A 269 -5.25 23.75 -4.35
C PHE A 269 -6.72 23.78 -4.80
N GLY A 270 -7.66 23.65 -3.86
CA GLY A 270 -9.08 23.61 -4.17
C GLY A 270 -9.47 22.41 -5.05
N ILE A 271 -10.56 22.57 -5.78
CA ILE A 271 -11.11 21.53 -6.66
C ILE A 271 -10.10 21.05 -7.71
N LEU A 272 -9.20 21.92 -8.17
CA LEU A 272 -8.15 21.53 -9.12
C LEU A 272 -7.18 20.52 -8.50
N GLY A 273 -6.81 20.69 -7.22
CA GLY A 273 -5.97 19.74 -6.50
C GLY A 273 -6.63 18.36 -6.40
N LEU A 274 -7.91 18.34 -6.04
CA LEU A 274 -8.70 17.10 -5.97
C LEU A 274 -8.74 16.39 -7.33
N LEU A 275 -9.01 17.14 -8.41
CA LEU A 275 -9.07 16.60 -9.77
C LEU A 275 -7.71 16.05 -10.23
N VAL A 276 -6.60 16.74 -9.94
CA VAL A 276 -5.25 16.28 -10.30
C VAL A 276 -4.94 14.94 -9.65
N VAL A 277 -5.26 14.77 -8.35
CA VAL A 277 -5.06 13.49 -7.66
C VAL A 277 -5.95 12.40 -8.25
N ALA A 278 -7.24 12.72 -8.48
CA ALA A 278 -8.20 11.76 -9.05
C ALA A 278 -7.79 11.30 -10.45
N VAL A 279 -7.39 12.24 -11.32
CA VAL A 279 -6.90 11.91 -12.67
C VAL A 279 -5.61 11.10 -12.60
N TYR A 280 -4.63 11.50 -11.79
CA TYR A 280 -3.36 10.79 -11.67
C TYR A 280 -3.55 9.33 -11.24
N ILE A 281 -4.37 9.10 -10.20
CA ILE A 281 -4.68 7.76 -9.73
C ILE A 281 -5.53 7.00 -10.76
N GLY A 282 -6.51 7.68 -11.38
CA GLY A 282 -7.39 7.13 -12.42
C GLY A 282 -6.65 6.66 -13.67
N LEU A 283 -5.47 7.24 -13.98
CA LEU A 283 -4.64 6.78 -15.10
C LEU A 283 -4.21 5.31 -14.94
N PHE A 284 -3.95 4.83 -13.73
CA PHE A 284 -3.64 3.40 -13.51
C PHE A 284 -4.84 2.51 -13.87
N ALA A 285 -6.06 2.91 -13.49
CA ALA A 285 -7.25 2.19 -13.86
C ALA A 285 -7.44 2.17 -15.38
N TYR A 286 -7.32 3.33 -16.02
CA TYR A 286 -7.45 3.47 -17.48
C TYR A 286 -6.43 2.62 -18.23
N VAL A 287 -5.14 2.73 -17.87
CA VAL A 287 -4.05 1.94 -18.50
C VAL A 287 -4.25 0.45 -18.25
N GLY A 288 -4.55 0.06 -17.01
CA GLY A 288 -4.74 -1.35 -16.65
C GLY A 288 -5.91 -1.99 -17.38
N TRP A 289 -7.03 -1.27 -17.46
CA TRP A 289 -8.26 -1.79 -18.12
C TRP A 289 -8.15 -1.82 -19.64
N SER A 290 -7.68 -0.72 -20.25
CA SER A 290 -7.55 -0.60 -21.70
C SER A 290 -6.54 -1.59 -22.29
N SER A 291 -5.46 -1.87 -21.58
CA SER A 291 -4.41 -2.82 -22.00
C SER A 291 -4.55 -4.22 -21.40
N LYS A 292 -5.59 -4.46 -20.58
CA LYS A 292 -5.85 -5.74 -19.90
C LYS A 292 -4.69 -6.21 -19.01
N GLN A 293 -3.97 -5.27 -18.41
CA GLN A 293 -2.85 -5.54 -17.50
C GLN A 293 -3.36 -5.68 -16.06
N ILE A 294 -3.62 -6.89 -15.59
CA ILE A 294 -4.21 -7.14 -14.28
C ILE A 294 -3.36 -6.62 -13.11
N LEU A 295 -2.04 -6.66 -13.22
CA LEU A 295 -1.15 -6.12 -12.19
C LEU A 295 -1.18 -4.58 -12.14
N CYS A 296 -1.48 -3.90 -13.26
CA CYS A 296 -1.74 -2.46 -13.27
C CYS A 296 -3.09 -2.12 -12.61
N VAL A 297 -4.14 -2.93 -12.88
CA VAL A 297 -5.44 -2.81 -12.20
C VAL A 297 -5.27 -3.02 -10.69
N PHE A 298 -4.49 -3.99 -10.27
CA PHE A 298 -4.18 -4.19 -8.86
C PHE A 298 -3.40 -2.99 -8.29
N PHE A 299 -2.42 -2.47 -9.02
CA PHE A 299 -1.67 -1.29 -8.58
C PHE A 299 -2.59 -0.08 -8.38
N PHE A 300 -3.60 0.10 -9.25
CA PHE A 300 -4.64 1.11 -9.05
C PHE A 300 -5.33 0.94 -7.70
N VAL A 301 -5.81 -0.27 -7.36
CA VAL A 301 -6.50 -0.53 -6.08
C VAL A 301 -5.60 -0.25 -4.90
N LEU A 302 -4.37 -0.76 -4.96
CA LEU A 302 -3.33 -0.56 -3.95
C LEU A 302 -3.05 0.94 -3.71
N PHE A 303 -2.85 1.68 -4.79
CA PHE A 303 -2.45 3.08 -4.72
C PHE A 303 -3.62 4.00 -4.35
N LEU A 304 -4.82 3.71 -4.84
CA LEU A 304 -6.05 4.40 -4.44
C LEU A 304 -6.29 4.25 -2.94
N SER A 305 -6.31 3.02 -2.44
CA SER A 305 -6.55 2.74 -1.02
C SER A 305 -5.48 3.37 -0.11
N ALA A 306 -4.21 3.39 -0.54
CA ALA A 306 -3.14 4.06 0.19
C ALA A 306 -3.37 5.57 0.29
N ASN A 307 -3.74 6.22 -0.81
CA ASN A 307 -3.96 7.67 -0.86
C ASN A 307 -5.29 8.12 -0.21
N LEU A 308 -6.23 7.20 0.02
CA LEU A 308 -7.43 7.47 0.82
C LEU A 308 -7.16 7.51 2.33
N VAL A 309 -6.10 6.84 2.81
CA VAL A 309 -5.81 6.74 4.25
C VAL A 309 -4.44 7.26 4.66
N ASP A 310 -3.65 7.75 3.69
CA ASP A 310 -2.37 8.42 3.91
C ASP A 310 -2.07 9.37 2.75
N ASP A 311 -1.06 10.22 2.89
CA ASP A 311 -0.62 11.22 1.93
C ASP A 311 0.64 10.75 1.16
N PHE A 312 0.47 9.70 0.34
CA PHE A 312 1.58 9.03 -0.35
C PHE A 312 2.26 9.90 -1.42
N LEU A 313 1.54 10.82 -2.07
CA LEU A 313 2.10 11.74 -3.08
C LEU A 313 2.88 12.92 -2.49
N ILE A 314 2.97 13.02 -1.16
CA ILE A 314 3.87 13.95 -0.47
C ILE A 314 5.21 13.28 -0.18
N ARG A 315 5.22 11.95 -0.04
CA ARG A 315 6.40 11.16 0.30
C ARG A 315 7.19 10.78 -0.95
N PHE A 316 8.51 10.80 -0.83
CA PHE A 316 9.39 10.40 -1.93
C PHE A 316 9.12 8.97 -2.42
N ASP A 317 8.90 8.06 -1.46
CA ASP A 317 8.63 6.64 -1.75
C ASP A 317 7.37 6.47 -2.61
N GLY A 318 6.26 7.13 -2.25
CA GLY A 318 5.02 7.05 -3.02
C GLY A 318 5.12 7.71 -4.41
N ILE A 319 5.85 8.83 -4.48
CA ILE A 319 6.11 9.56 -5.73
C ILE A 319 6.89 8.69 -6.72
N VAL A 320 8.03 8.15 -6.29
CA VAL A 320 8.90 7.33 -7.16
C VAL A 320 8.22 6.02 -7.52
N PHE A 321 7.58 5.38 -6.55
CA PHE A 321 6.90 4.11 -6.76
C PHE A 321 5.77 4.24 -7.79
N SER A 322 4.91 5.23 -7.63
CA SER A 322 3.81 5.44 -8.58
C SER A 322 4.29 5.92 -9.95
N GLY A 323 5.22 6.88 -9.99
CA GLY A 323 5.76 7.39 -11.24
C GLY A 323 6.47 6.32 -12.07
N LEU A 324 7.24 5.44 -11.42
CA LEU A 324 7.91 4.32 -12.08
C LEU A 324 6.90 3.33 -12.69
N TRP A 325 5.96 2.84 -11.87
CA TRP A 325 5.02 1.80 -12.32
C TRP A 325 4.01 2.33 -13.33
N LEU A 326 3.51 3.56 -13.18
CA LEU A 326 2.66 4.17 -14.20
C LEU A 326 3.38 4.23 -15.54
N SER A 327 4.65 4.65 -15.54
CA SER A 327 5.43 4.76 -16.77
C SER A 327 5.67 3.40 -17.43
N ILE A 328 6.03 2.38 -16.66
CA ILE A 328 6.28 1.02 -17.17
C ILE A 328 4.98 0.41 -17.73
N PHE A 329 3.86 0.52 -17.02
CA PHE A 329 2.58 -0.01 -17.49
C PHE A 329 2.07 0.73 -18.72
N THR A 330 2.24 2.07 -18.77
CA THR A 330 1.87 2.89 -19.92
C THR A 330 2.71 2.53 -21.13
N LYS A 331 4.04 2.41 -20.97
CA LYS A 331 4.93 1.99 -22.06
C LYS A 331 4.51 0.63 -22.64
N ASN A 332 4.25 -0.35 -21.78
CA ASN A 332 3.77 -1.66 -22.20
C ASN A 332 2.41 -1.57 -22.94
N ALA A 333 1.51 -0.71 -22.49
CA ALA A 333 0.22 -0.50 -23.14
C ALA A 333 0.38 0.09 -24.55
N LEU A 334 1.29 1.04 -24.71
CA LEU A 334 1.62 1.64 -26.01
C LEU A 334 2.27 0.62 -26.97
N ASP A 335 3.20 -0.19 -26.46
CA ASP A 335 3.86 -1.24 -27.24
C ASP A 335 2.84 -2.31 -27.74
N ILE A 336 1.89 -2.73 -26.88
CA ILE A 336 0.80 -3.65 -27.25
C ILE A 336 -0.13 -3.03 -28.31
N ARG A 337 -0.37 -1.73 -28.24
CA ARG A 337 -1.24 -1.03 -29.18
C ARG A 337 -0.59 -0.91 -30.56
N SER A 338 0.71 -0.62 -30.61
CA SER A 338 1.47 -0.54 -31.87
C SER A 338 1.45 -1.88 -32.63
N ASP A 339 1.56 -3.02 -31.91
CA ASP A 339 1.50 -4.36 -32.52
C ASP A 339 0.14 -4.71 -33.15
N LYS A 340 -0.92 -4.06 -32.75
CA LYS A 340 -2.26 -4.28 -33.32
C LYS A 340 -2.54 -3.41 -34.55
N LEU A 341 -1.72 -2.41 -34.78
CA LEU A 341 -1.84 -1.50 -35.90
C LEU A 341 -0.92 -1.88 -37.08
N LEU A 342 0.05 -2.76 -36.83
CA LEU A 342 0.90 -3.42 -37.82
C LEU A 342 0.32 -4.79 -38.21
#